data_4f2dc4ee3cbfb6e231b8fd27fb8f7156
#
_entry.id   4f2dc4ee3cbfb6e231b8fd27fb8f7156
#
_cell.length_a   1.000
_cell.length_b   1.000
_cell.length_c   1.000
_cell.angle_alpha   90.00
_cell.angle_beta   90.00
_cell.angle_gamma   90.00
#
_symmetry.space_group_name_H-M   'P 1'
#
loop_
_entity.id
_entity.type
_entity.pdbx_description
1 polymer ?
#
loop_
_entity_poly.entity_id
_entity_poly.type
_entity_poly.pdbx_seq_one_letter_code
_entity_poly.pdbx_strand_id
1 'polypeptide(L)'
;HISAKPGDFAKTVLMPGDPLRAKFIAETFLENPVLVNNVRGIQGYTGTYKGKRVSVMASGMGMPSMGIYSYELFNFYGVENIIRVGSAGAINEKAKLRSIVLGMGACTNSGYASQYGLCGTIAPVASWELLRAATAQADRMGLDYEVL
;
A
#
# COMPACT_ATOMS: atom_id res chain seq x y z
N HIS A 1 -8.18 11.77 10.16
CA HIS A 1 -7.98 12.10 8.76
C HIS A 1 -8.83 11.23 7.83
N ILE A 2 -9.46 10.20 8.37
CA ILE A 2 -10.37 9.30 7.67
C ILE A 2 -11.78 9.47 8.27
N SER A 3 -12.81 9.56 7.42
CA SER A 3 -14.21 9.73 7.82
C SER A 3 -15.06 8.46 7.68
N ALA A 4 -14.44 7.35 7.39
CA ALA A 4 -15.12 6.05 7.30
C ALA A 4 -15.65 5.61 8.67
N LYS A 5 -16.61 4.69 8.67
CA LYS A 5 -17.14 4.06 9.86
C LYS A 5 -16.38 2.77 10.20
N PRO A 6 -16.37 2.32 11.44
CA PRO A 6 -15.87 0.99 11.79
C PRO A 6 -16.52 -0.08 10.90
N GLY A 7 -15.69 -0.93 10.30
CA GLY A 7 -16.14 -1.96 9.37
C GLY A 7 -16.25 -1.55 7.90
N ASP A 8 -16.08 -0.27 7.56
CA ASP A 8 -16.10 0.17 6.15
C ASP A 8 -14.88 -0.35 5.38
N PHE A 9 -13.71 -0.43 6.01
CA PHE A 9 -12.52 -1.00 5.39
C PHE A 9 -12.45 -2.52 5.49
N ALA A 10 -11.85 -3.14 4.49
CA ALA A 10 -11.47 -4.55 4.54
C ALA A 10 -10.19 -4.73 5.38
N LYS A 11 -9.89 -5.97 5.77
CA LYS A 11 -8.67 -6.32 6.51
C LYS A 11 -7.38 -6.06 5.70
N THR A 12 -7.48 -6.04 4.37
CA THR A 12 -6.36 -5.76 3.47
C THR A 12 -6.66 -4.50 2.65
N VAL A 13 -5.72 -3.56 2.66
CA VAL A 13 -5.80 -2.29 1.93
C VAL A 13 -4.65 -2.17 0.96
N LEU A 14 -4.95 -1.94 -0.32
CA LEU A 14 -3.97 -1.53 -1.32
C LEU A 14 -3.81 0.00 -1.24
N MET A 15 -2.58 0.49 -1.10
CA MET A 15 -2.33 1.92 -0.94
C MET A 15 -1.45 2.48 -2.06
N PRO A 16 -2.04 2.97 -3.17
CA PRO A 16 -1.31 3.85 -4.09
C PRO A 16 -1.08 5.23 -3.45
N GLY A 17 -0.11 6.00 -3.97
CA GLY A 17 0.11 7.37 -3.50
C GLY A 17 -0.98 8.33 -3.97
N ASP A 18 -1.39 8.18 -5.21
CA ASP A 18 -2.29 9.06 -5.94
C ASP A 18 -3.77 8.68 -5.71
N PRO A 19 -4.64 9.64 -5.31
CA PRO A 19 -6.08 9.41 -5.16
C PRO A 19 -6.77 8.96 -6.46
N LEU A 20 -6.36 9.51 -7.60
CA LEU A 20 -6.93 9.10 -8.89
C LEU A 20 -6.54 7.66 -9.26
N ARG A 21 -5.35 7.22 -8.84
CA ARG A 21 -4.95 5.81 -9.00
C ARG A 21 -5.75 4.91 -8.07
N ALA A 22 -6.05 5.35 -6.85
CA ALA A 22 -6.93 4.60 -5.95
C ALA A 22 -8.32 4.41 -6.57
N LYS A 23 -8.88 5.48 -7.12
CA LYS A 23 -10.15 5.43 -7.86
C LYS A 23 -10.07 4.47 -9.06
N PHE A 24 -9.04 4.61 -9.89
CA PHE A 24 -8.83 3.75 -11.07
C PHE A 24 -8.77 2.26 -10.68
N ILE A 25 -7.99 1.92 -9.65
CA ILE A 25 -7.87 0.53 -9.17
C ILE A 25 -9.24 0.03 -8.70
N ALA A 26 -9.97 0.82 -7.92
CA ALA A 26 -11.26 0.44 -7.39
C ALA A 26 -12.29 0.21 -8.50
N GLU A 27 -12.44 1.16 -9.41
CA GLU A 27 -13.44 1.10 -10.49
C GLU A 27 -13.09 0.04 -11.56
N THR A 28 -11.80 -0.29 -11.75
CA THR A 28 -11.36 -1.24 -12.77
C THR A 28 -11.38 -2.69 -12.27
N PHE A 29 -11.00 -2.90 -11.01
CA PHE A 29 -10.74 -4.26 -10.52
C PHE A 29 -11.69 -4.73 -9.42
N LEU A 30 -12.37 -3.83 -8.70
CA LEU A 30 -13.29 -4.25 -7.66
C LEU A 30 -14.73 -4.35 -8.17
N GLU A 31 -15.42 -5.37 -7.71
CA GLU A 31 -16.87 -5.52 -7.86
C GLU A 31 -17.56 -4.65 -6.80
N ASN A 32 -18.54 -3.86 -7.23
CA ASN A 32 -19.35 -2.97 -6.38
C ASN A 32 -18.51 -2.07 -5.44
N PRO A 33 -17.55 -1.29 -5.96
CA PRO A 33 -16.74 -0.42 -5.13
C PRO A 33 -17.57 0.70 -4.51
N VAL A 34 -17.46 0.86 -3.20
CA VAL A 34 -18.12 1.93 -2.43
C VAL A 34 -17.05 2.90 -1.94
N LEU A 35 -17.26 4.19 -2.18
CA LEU A 35 -16.41 5.26 -1.64
C LEU A 35 -16.65 5.38 -0.14
N VAL A 36 -15.65 5.07 0.68
CA VAL A 36 -15.73 5.08 2.16
C VAL A 36 -14.94 6.23 2.79
N ASN A 37 -14.05 6.88 2.04
CA ASN A 37 -13.33 8.06 2.48
C ASN A 37 -13.04 9.01 1.32
N ASN A 38 -13.18 10.32 1.57
CA ASN A 38 -12.76 11.38 0.64
C ASN A 38 -12.28 12.64 1.39
N VAL A 39 -11.85 12.49 2.64
CA VAL A 39 -11.30 13.60 3.42
C VAL A 39 -10.01 14.07 2.76
N ARG A 40 -9.87 15.38 2.55
CA ARG A 40 -8.72 16.00 1.86
C ARG A 40 -8.47 15.47 0.44
N GLY A 41 -9.49 14.88 -0.21
CA GLY A 41 -9.33 14.24 -1.51
C GLY A 41 -8.60 12.89 -1.46
N ILE A 42 -8.28 12.37 -0.28
CA ILE A 42 -7.69 11.04 -0.13
C ILE A 42 -8.78 10.00 -0.26
N GLN A 43 -9.00 9.57 -1.49
CA GLN A 43 -10.07 8.64 -1.81
C GLN A 43 -9.76 7.23 -1.31
N GLY A 44 -10.74 6.63 -0.63
CA GLY A 44 -10.73 5.25 -0.16
C GLY A 44 -11.99 4.52 -0.60
N TYR A 45 -11.84 3.33 -1.12
CA TYR A 45 -12.90 2.49 -1.64
C TYR A 45 -12.83 1.10 -1.04
N THR A 46 -13.98 0.47 -0.89
CA THR A 46 -14.08 -0.95 -0.50
C THR A 46 -15.00 -1.67 -1.46
N GLY A 47 -14.60 -2.83 -1.91
CA GLY A 47 -15.35 -3.69 -2.81
C GLY A 47 -14.92 -5.14 -2.70
N THR A 48 -15.21 -5.92 -3.71
CA THR A 48 -14.85 -7.35 -3.76
C THR A 48 -13.96 -7.64 -4.96
N TYR A 49 -12.95 -8.46 -4.78
CA TYR A 49 -12.12 -8.98 -5.86
C TYR A 49 -12.05 -10.50 -5.76
N LYS A 50 -12.56 -11.21 -6.75
CA LYS A 50 -12.61 -12.69 -6.78
C LYS A 50 -13.20 -13.27 -5.49
N GLY A 51 -14.33 -12.71 -5.04
CA GLY A 51 -15.04 -13.15 -3.83
C GLY A 51 -14.39 -12.72 -2.50
N LYS A 52 -13.30 -11.96 -2.52
CA LYS A 52 -12.63 -11.46 -1.31
C LYS A 52 -12.84 -9.95 -1.17
N ARG A 53 -13.21 -9.53 0.03
CA ARG A 53 -13.35 -8.10 0.35
C ARG A 53 -11.97 -7.45 0.41
N VAL A 54 -11.78 -6.36 -0.33
CA VAL A 54 -10.52 -5.60 -0.45
C VAL A 54 -10.82 -4.12 -0.44
N SER A 55 -9.98 -3.33 0.18
CA SER A 55 -10.02 -1.88 0.11
C SER A 55 -8.84 -1.33 -0.68
N VAL A 56 -9.06 -0.19 -1.29
CA VAL A 56 -8.03 0.60 -1.95
C VAL A 56 -8.13 2.03 -1.40
N MET A 57 -7.05 2.58 -0.90
CA MET A 57 -7.04 3.94 -0.38
C MET A 57 -5.72 4.64 -0.71
N ALA A 58 -5.78 5.89 -1.14
CA ALA A 58 -4.58 6.66 -1.39
C ALA A 58 -3.80 6.95 -0.10
N SER A 59 -2.48 6.98 -0.20
CA SER A 59 -1.60 7.32 0.93
C SER A 59 -1.14 8.79 0.91
N GLY A 60 -1.32 9.49 -0.21
CA GLY A 60 -0.58 10.72 -0.46
C GLY A 60 0.91 10.45 -0.69
N MET A 61 1.73 11.49 -0.54
CA MET A 61 3.17 11.44 -0.78
C MET A 61 3.98 11.51 0.51
N GLY A 62 5.06 10.75 0.54
CA GLY A 62 6.06 10.79 1.60
C GLY A 62 5.69 10.00 2.86
N MET A 63 6.71 9.77 3.69
CA MET A 63 6.58 8.99 4.92
C MET A 63 5.58 9.57 5.93
N PRO A 64 5.52 10.90 6.18
CA PRO A 64 4.56 11.45 7.13
C PRO A 64 3.11 11.19 6.72
N SER A 65 2.76 11.38 5.44
CA SER A 65 1.42 11.12 4.94
C SER A 65 1.07 9.62 5.03
N MET A 66 1.97 8.75 4.59
CA MET A 66 1.80 7.30 4.73
C MET A 66 1.62 6.89 6.20
N GLY A 67 2.41 7.50 7.10
CA GLY A 67 2.34 7.25 8.55
C GLY A 67 0.99 7.61 9.14
N ILE A 68 0.41 8.76 8.78
CA ILE A 68 -0.91 9.19 9.25
C ILE A 68 -1.98 8.15 8.88
N TYR A 69 -2.08 7.82 7.60
CA TYR A 69 -3.16 6.95 7.12
C TYR A 69 -2.97 5.48 7.54
N SER A 70 -1.75 4.96 7.51
CA SER A 70 -1.50 3.59 7.98
C SER A 70 -1.78 3.44 9.49
N TYR A 71 -1.39 4.43 10.29
CA TYR A 71 -1.68 4.42 11.72
C TYR A 71 -3.19 4.38 11.99
N GLU A 72 -3.97 5.25 11.33
CA GLU A 72 -5.43 5.27 11.51
C GLU A 72 -6.08 3.97 11.02
N LEU A 73 -5.67 3.44 9.87
CA LEU A 73 -6.21 2.20 9.33
C LEU A 73 -6.00 1.01 10.28
N PHE A 74 -4.79 0.85 10.82
CA PHE A 74 -4.48 -0.22 11.76
C PHE A 74 -5.19 -0.06 13.10
N ASN A 75 -5.20 1.14 13.67
CA ASN A 75 -5.66 1.35 15.04
C ASN A 75 -7.16 1.58 15.17
N PHE A 76 -7.83 2.14 14.13
CA PHE A 76 -9.23 2.55 14.25
C PHE A 76 -10.17 1.81 13.31
N TYR A 77 -9.67 1.19 12.25
CA TYR A 77 -10.52 0.58 11.22
C TYR A 77 -10.32 -0.93 11.06
N GLY A 78 -9.55 -1.56 11.93
CA GLY A 78 -9.35 -3.02 11.96
C GLY A 78 -8.62 -3.58 10.74
N VAL A 79 -7.83 -2.76 10.06
CA VAL A 79 -6.97 -3.20 8.96
C VAL A 79 -5.81 -4.03 9.52
N GLU A 80 -5.52 -5.14 8.88
CA GLU A 80 -4.44 -6.06 9.28
C GLU A 80 -3.26 -6.02 8.31
N ASN A 81 -3.53 -5.72 7.04
CA ASN A 81 -2.51 -5.74 5.99
C ASN A 81 -2.59 -4.48 5.13
N ILE A 82 -1.46 -3.87 4.86
CA ILE A 82 -1.31 -2.78 3.90
C ILE A 82 -0.28 -3.18 2.86
N ILE A 83 -0.65 -3.07 1.58
CA ILE A 83 0.25 -3.28 0.45
C ILE A 83 0.39 -1.95 -0.29
N ARG A 84 1.57 -1.37 -0.26
CA ARG A 84 1.87 -0.14 -1.02
C ARG A 84 2.01 -0.47 -2.50
N VAL A 85 1.17 0.14 -3.33
CA VAL A 85 1.17 -0.05 -4.79
C VAL A 85 1.60 1.27 -5.44
N GLY A 86 2.86 1.36 -5.80
CA GLY A 86 3.44 2.60 -6.29
C GLY A 86 4.16 2.47 -7.62
N SER A 87 4.67 3.59 -8.08
CA SER A 87 5.68 3.68 -9.11
C SER A 87 6.99 4.16 -8.50
N ALA A 88 8.11 3.79 -9.10
CA ALA A 88 9.44 4.19 -8.66
C ALA A 88 10.29 4.63 -9.85
N GLY A 89 11.22 5.54 -9.60
CA GLY A 89 12.28 5.88 -10.55
C GLY A 89 13.43 4.90 -10.44
N ALA A 90 13.89 4.37 -11.56
CA ALA A 90 15.07 3.52 -11.60
C ALA A 90 16.35 4.36 -11.59
N ILE A 91 17.33 3.92 -10.81
CA ILE A 91 18.70 4.46 -10.80
C ILE A 91 19.72 3.46 -11.37
N ASN A 92 19.25 2.30 -11.82
CA ASN A 92 20.05 1.24 -12.42
C ASN A 92 19.58 0.99 -13.85
N GLU A 93 20.49 0.96 -14.80
CA GLU A 93 20.21 0.76 -16.23
C GLU A 93 19.60 -0.63 -16.55
N LYS A 94 19.74 -1.60 -15.66
CA LYS A 94 19.12 -2.92 -15.79
C LYS A 94 17.60 -2.88 -15.63
N ALA A 95 17.08 -1.91 -14.86
CA ALA A 95 15.66 -1.76 -14.66
C ALA A 95 15.01 -1.17 -15.92
N LYS A 96 14.08 -1.89 -16.50
CA LYS A 96 13.34 -1.49 -17.71
C LYS A 96 12.02 -0.82 -17.32
N LEU A 97 11.47 -0.05 -18.24
CA LEU A 97 10.09 0.45 -18.09
C LEU A 97 9.13 -0.72 -17.89
N ARG A 98 8.23 -0.59 -16.91
CA ARG A 98 7.25 -1.60 -16.51
C ARG A 98 7.81 -2.82 -15.78
N SER A 99 9.09 -2.80 -15.38
CA SER A 99 9.59 -3.83 -14.45
C SER A 99 8.79 -3.83 -13.16
N ILE A 100 8.48 -5.01 -12.66
CA ILE A 100 7.85 -5.20 -11.36
C ILE A 100 8.95 -5.33 -10.33
N VAL A 101 8.89 -4.50 -9.29
CA VAL A 101 9.84 -4.55 -8.17
C VAL A 101 9.07 -4.79 -6.88
N LEU A 102 9.43 -5.83 -6.17
CA LEU A 102 8.90 -6.16 -4.85
C LEU A 102 9.93 -5.71 -3.79
N GLY A 103 9.60 -4.66 -3.05
CA GLY A 103 10.46 -4.14 -2.00
C GLY A 103 10.52 -5.08 -0.81
N MET A 104 11.69 -5.66 -0.54
CA MET A 104 11.95 -6.45 0.66
C MET A 104 12.44 -5.55 1.78
N GLY A 105 13.30 -4.58 1.46
CA GLY A 105 13.84 -3.61 2.39
C GLY A 105 13.93 -2.22 1.76
N ALA A 106 14.26 -1.22 2.56
CA ALA A 106 14.47 0.13 2.08
C ALA A 106 15.57 0.81 2.86
N CYS A 107 16.33 1.67 2.17
CA CYS A 107 17.28 2.58 2.80
C CYS A 107 16.68 3.99 2.85
N THR A 108 17.04 4.75 3.87
CA THR A 108 16.62 6.14 3.99
C THR A 108 17.70 6.96 4.70
N ASN A 109 17.82 8.20 4.31
CA ASN A 109 18.60 9.22 5.04
C ASN A 109 17.68 10.17 5.83
N SER A 110 16.38 9.83 5.94
CA SER A 110 15.40 10.61 6.67
C SER A 110 15.52 10.38 8.19
N GLY A 111 15.28 11.45 8.96
CA GLY A 111 15.11 11.37 10.41
C GLY A 111 13.74 10.87 10.89
N TYR A 112 12.87 10.39 9.98
CA TYR A 112 11.48 10.01 10.35
C TYR A 112 11.44 8.94 11.45
N ALA A 113 12.31 7.92 11.38
CA ALA A 113 12.34 6.85 12.39
C ALA A 113 12.74 7.34 13.79
N SER A 114 13.47 8.45 13.90
CA SER A 114 13.85 9.02 15.21
C SER A 114 12.65 9.52 16.03
N GLN A 115 11.53 9.79 15.37
CA GLN A 115 10.29 10.20 16.02
C GLN A 115 9.69 9.13 16.95
N TYR A 116 10.08 7.87 16.74
CA TYR A 116 9.64 6.75 17.59
C TYR A 116 10.42 6.64 18.90
N GLY A 117 11.47 7.45 19.11
CA GLY A 117 12.25 7.48 20.34
C GLY A 117 13.00 6.17 20.65
N LEU A 118 13.24 5.33 19.67
CA LEU A 118 13.95 4.06 19.83
C LEU A 118 15.45 4.26 19.85
N CYS A 119 16.15 3.55 20.71
CA CYS A 119 17.61 3.46 20.68
C CYS A 119 18.05 2.62 19.48
N GLY A 120 18.84 3.22 18.56
CA GLY A 120 19.35 2.55 17.38
C GLY A 120 18.57 2.84 16.11
N THR A 121 18.72 1.98 15.12
CA THR A 121 18.14 2.14 13.78
C THR A 121 17.09 1.08 13.53
N ILE A 122 15.93 1.51 13.04
CA ILE A 122 14.89 0.59 12.54
C ILE A 122 15.27 0.20 11.13
N ALA A 123 15.32 -1.10 10.85
CA ALA A 123 15.41 -1.62 9.49
C ALA A 123 14.00 -1.71 8.87
N PRO A 124 13.67 -0.86 7.88
CA PRO A 124 12.37 -0.93 7.22
C PRO A 124 12.35 -2.14 6.28
N VAL A 125 11.66 -3.19 6.69
CA VAL A 125 11.51 -4.43 5.93
C VAL A 125 10.03 -4.74 5.70
N ALA A 126 9.73 -5.42 4.59
CA ALA A 126 8.38 -5.87 4.29
C ALA A 126 7.96 -7.07 5.16
N SER A 127 6.64 -7.27 5.30
CA SER A 127 6.11 -8.51 5.84
C SER A 127 6.51 -9.69 4.95
N TRP A 128 7.17 -10.69 5.54
CA TRP A 128 7.58 -11.90 4.83
C TRP A 128 6.40 -12.66 4.21
N GLU A 129 5.27 -12.76 4.93
CA GLU A 129 4.08 -13.45 4.46
C GLU A 129 3.51 -12.78 3.21
N LEU A 130 3.41 -11.44 3.21
CA LEU A 130 2.89 -10.69 2.07
C LEU A 130 3.87 -10.73 0.89
N LEU A 131 5.17 -10.59 1.14
CA LEU A 131 6.18 -10.65 0.09
C LEU A 131 6.19 -12.02 -0.59
N ARG A 132 6.21 -13.10 0.20
CA ARG A 132 6.15 -14.48 -0.30
C ARG A 132 4.86 -14.74 -1.10
N ALA A 133 3.73 -14.22 -0.65
CA ALA A 133 2.47 -14.38 -1.37
C ALA A 133 2.50 -13.63 -2.72
N ALA A 134 3.11 -12.45 -2.75
CA ALA A 134 3.26 -11.67 -3.98
C ALA A 134 4.18 -12.35 -5.00
N THR A 135 5.36 -12.85 -4.56
CA THR A 135 6.29 -13.57 -5.43
C THR A 135 5.65 -14.85 -5.99
N ALA A 136 5.02 -15.66 -5.12
CA ALA A 136 4.34 -16.88 -5.56
C ALA A 136 3.19 -16.60 -6.54
N GLN A 137 2.53 -15.44 -6.45
CA GLN A 137 1.51 -15.05 -7.41
C GLN A 137 2.13 -14.58 -8.73
N ALA A 138 3.22 -13.82 -8.68
CA ALA A 138 3.96 -13.40 -9.87
C ALA A 138 4.47 -14.62 -10.67
N ASP A 139 5.04 -15.62 -9.98
CA ASP A 139 5.48 -16.89 -10.58
C ASP A 139 4.33 -17.61 -11.30
N ARG A 140 3.17 -17.71 -10.63
CA ARG A 140 1.96 -18.35 -11.23
C ARG A 140 1.45 -17.61 -12.47
N MET A 141 1.69 -16.30 -12.54
CA MET A 141 1.29 -15.47 -13.66
C MET A 141 2.37 -15.39 -14.75
N GLY A 142 3.54 -16.00 -14.54
CA GLY A 142 4.67 -15.94 -15.47
C GLY A 142 5.21 -14.51 -15.64
N LEU A 143 5.18 -13.70 -14.58
CA LEU A 143 5.65 -12.32 -14.60
C LEU A 143 7.11 -12.26 -14.16
N ASP A 144 7.91 -11.51 -14.90
CA ASP A 144 9.26 -11.15 -14.46
C ASP A 144 9.19 -10.09 -13.36
N TYR A 145 9.93 -10.29 -12.27
CA TYR A 145 10.03 -9.36 -11.16
C TYR A 145 11.41 -9.41 -10.50
N GLU A 146 11.73 -8.37 -9.77
CA GLU A 146 12.91 -8.29 -8.92
C GLU A 146 12.49 -8.09 -7.46
N VAL A 147 13.23 -8.69 -6.53
CA VAL A 147 13.08 -8.46 -5.08
C VAL A 147 14.30 -7.67 -4.61
N LEU A 148 14.07 -6.48 -4.02
CA LEU A 148 15.10 -5.54 -3.60
C LEU A 148 14.93 -5.14 -2.14
#